data_2673034a1c93c6c69dc48eac613771e9
#
_entry.id   2673034a1c93c6c69dc48eac613771e9
#
_cell.length_a   1.000
_cell.length_b   1.000
_cell.length_c   1.000
_cell.angle_alpha   90.00
_cell.angle_beta   90.00
_cell.angle_gamma   90.00
#
_symmetry.space_group_name_H-M   'P 1'
#
loop_
_entity.id
_entity.type
_entity.pdbx_description
1 polymer ?
#
loop_
_entity_poly.entity_id
_entity_poly.type
_entity_poly.pdbx_seq_one_letter_code
_entity_poly.pdbx_strand_id
1 'polypeptide(L)'
;MDEECQPNAIVRVKLNQLKKDFFDYIEKNSDKIDANVPVFFGQVVDTLEKTLPNVSDELYDHFIDSITLRVLEKSTKSKDISYVEKLFDYAERNKRKKTGKALFDIVLGIKLINLGKYAEAAEQLKKYRNVDVLICPAIAYCYFARSPQPGGDRDQEEAARGPTPSALAAREQMIEMIRLNPPMNRLKEMGIGDDPGINKIFWFMLKQAIAWFPEEREFLRIGIEKASSDGKRDIREELLGMAIERFFDDMYFLRELYKLKLEKRDAGGVAGVVKQMTQQYPDELEPIYYGLKLAIITTREDVFDRFRKLAVSKNFPHHALALLDFGFELMSGKHYEAQVCLDEIKETFGPHHYYVTLLEYVAHDFLSEDEKKVKQAKKVMINSIDHYCLKLLKIKDA
;
A
#
# COMPACT_ATOMS: atom_id res chain seq x y z
N MET A 1 -7.30 -38.99 -4.70
CA MET A 1 -6.31 -37.92 -4.37
C MET A 1 -6.93 -36.80 -3.54
N ASP A 2 -8.00 -37.08 -2.76
CA ASP A 2 -8.80 -36.03 -2.07
C ASP A 2 -9.02 -36.28 -0.57
N GLU A 3 -8.34 -37.25 0.04
CA GLU A 3 -8.51 -37.55 1.47
C GLU A 3 -7.47 -36.92 2.42
N GLU A 4 -6.32 -36.45 1.93
CA GLU A 4 -5.28 -35.81 2.78
C GLU A 4 -5.51 -34.33 3.08
N CYS A 5 -6.43 -33.66 2.39
CA CYS A 5 -6.70 -32.23 2.61
C CYS A 5 -7.70 -31.95 3.76
N GLN A 6 -8.53 -32.88 4.17
CA GLN A 6 -9.60 -32.68 5.16
C GLN A 6 -9.12 -32.53 6.62
N PRO A 7 -8.14 -33.32 7.12
CA PRO A 7 -7.74 -33.19 8.53
C PRO A 7 -7.11 -31.83 8.86
N ASN A 8 -6.33 -31.28 7.94
CA ASN A 8 -5.69 -29.97 8.15
C ASN A 8 -6.69 -28.80 8.20
N ALA A 9 -7.78 -28.85 7.44
CA ALA A 9 -8.80 -27.81 7.45
C ALA A 9 -9.57 -27.81 8.78
N ILE A 10 -9.93 -28.96 9.31
CA ILE A 10 -10.63 -29.10 10.60
C ILE A 10 -9.75 -28.62 11.76
N VAL A 11 -8.46 -28.98 11.74
CA VAL A 11 -7.49 -28.53 12.76
C VAL A 11 -7.37 -27.01 12.74
N ARG A 12 -7.26 -26.39 11.55
CA ARG A 12 -7.18 -24.93 11.42
C ARG A 12 -8.44 -24.23 11.91
N VAL A 13 -9.62 -24.76 11.61
CA VAL A 13 -10.90 -24.19 12.10
C VAL A 13 -10.95 -24.22 13.62
N LYS A 14 -10.59 -25.35 14.24
CA LYS A 14 -10.54 -25.50 15.70
C LYS A 14 -9.50 -24.55 16.34
N LEU A 15 -8.30 -24.44 15.73
CA LEU A 15 -7.29 -23.51 16.19
C LEU A 15 -7.75 -22.05 16.15
N ASN A 16 -8.42 -21.65 15.06
CA ASN A 16 -8.95 -20.30 14.93
C ASN A 16 -10.04 -20.01 15.94
N GLN A 17 -10.91 -20.98 16.24
CA GLN A 17 -11.91 -20.82 17.29
C GLN A 17 -11.26 -20.69 18.65
N LEU A 18 -10.32 -21.56 18.99
CA LEU A 18 -9.59 -21.54 20.24
C LEU A 18 -8.80 -20.22 20.42
N LYS A 19 -8.19 -19.73 19.34
CA LYS A 19 -7.50 -18.44 19.30
C LYS A 19 -8.45 -17.30 19.61
N LYS A 20 -9.64 -17.30 19.00
CA LYS A 20 -10.68 -16.30 19.25
C LYS A 20 -11.11 -16.30 20.72
N ASP A 21 -11.36 -17.48 21.29
CA ASP A 21 -11.79 -17.60 22.69
C ASP A 21 -10.73 -17.05 23.65
N PHE A 22 -9.44 -17.32 23.39
CA PHE A 22 -8.36 -16.74 24.18
C PHE A 22 -8.20 -15.23 23.97
N PHE A 23 -8.39 -14.74 22.76
CA PHE A 23 -8.36 -13.30 22.50
C PHE A 23 -9.47 -12.57 23.26
N ASP A 24 -10.69 -13.11 23.24
CA ASP A 24 -11.81 -12.55 24.01
C ASP A 24 -11.54 -12.60 25.52
N TYR A 25 -10.87 -13.66 25.99
CA TYR A 25 -10.46 -13.77 27.39
C TYR A 25 -9.39 -12.71 27.75
N ILE A 26 -8.38 -12.51 26.91
CA ILE A 26 -7.31 -11.52 27.10
C ILE A 26 -7.90 -10.11 27.15
N GLU A 27 -8.86 -9.79 26.27
CA GLU A 27 -9.53 -8.48 26.27
C GLU A 27 -10.20 -8.16 27.61
N LYS A 28 -10.84 -9.18 28.22
CA LYS A 28 -11.63 -9.00 29.44
C LYS A 28 -10.82 -9.10 30.73
N ASN A 29 -9.65 -9.74 30.70
CA ASN A 29 -8.92 -10.13 31.89
C ASN A 29 -7.42 -9.73 31.85
N SER A 30 -7.03 -8.72 31.09
CA SER A 30 -5.63 -8.32 30.97
C SER A 30 -4.93 -8.11 32.31
N ASP A 31 -5.59 -7.43 33.27
CA ASP A 31 -5.03 -7.16 34.59
C ASP A 31 -4.77 -8.46 35.41
N LYS A 32 -5.61 -9.50 35.25
CA LYS A 32 -5.41 -10.81 35.88
C LYS A 32 -4.28 -11.60 35.26
N ILE A 33 -4.13 -11.48 33.96
CA ILE A 33 -3.04 -12.11 33.20
C ILE A 33 -1.72 -11.47 33.60
N ASP A 34 -1.66 -10.16 33.67
CA ASP A 34 -0.49 -9.39 34.12
C ASP A 34 -0.04 -9.79 35.52
N ALA A 35 -0.99 -10.13 36.38
CA ALA A 35 -0.68 -10.58 37.76
C ALA A 35 -0.03 -11.96 37.79
N ASN A 36 -0.35 -12.87 36.87
CA ASN A 36 0.19 -14.24 36.90
C ASN A 36 0.30 -14.88 35.47
N VAL A 37 1.23 -14.40 34.71
CA VAL A 37 1.53 -14.86 33.33
C VAL A 37 1.79 -16.37 33.24
N PRO A 38 2.62 -17.00 34.11
CA PRO A 38 2.89 -18.43 34.03
C PRO A 38 1.63 -19.30 34.13
N VAL A 39 0.68 -18.95 35.00
CA VAL A 39 -0.58 -19.68 35.16
C VAL A 39 -1.45 -19.54 33.90
N PHE A 40 -1.53 -18.34 33.34
CA PHE A 40 -2.28 -18.11 32.09
C PHE A 40 -1.72 -18.97 30.95
N PHE A 41 -0.41 -18.90 30.69
CA PHE A 41 0.19 -19.69 29.61
C PHE A 41 0.14 -21.19 29.86
N GLY A 42 0.23 -21.65 31.12
CA GLY A 42 -0.03 -23.03 31.47
C GLY A 42 -1.43 -23.47 31.02
N GLN A 43 -2.45 -22.66 31.30
CA GLN A 43 -3.83 -22.93 30.83
C GLN A 43 -3.96 -22.93 29.31
N VAL A 44 -3.25 -22.01 28.60
CA VAL A 44 -3.25 -21.98 27.14
C VAL A 44 -2.67 -23.26 26.55
N VAL A 45 -1.50 -23.70 27.04
CA VAL A 45 -0.83 -24.93 26.59
C VAL A 45 -1.70 -26.15 26.89
N ASP A 46 -2.17 -26.29 28.12
CA ASP A 46 -3.04 -27.41 28.55
C ASP A 46 -4.32 -27.50 27.70
N THR A 47 -4.94 -26.35 27.40
CA THR A 47 -6.16 -26.31 26.61
C THR A 47 -5.89 -26.67 25.16
N LEU A 48 -4.78 -26.20 24.59
CA LEU A 48 -4.36 -26.52 23.22
C LEU A 48 -4.09 -28.03 23.09
N GLU A 49 -3.32 -28.61 24.00
CA GLU A 49 -2.96 -30.02 23.98
C GLU A 49 -4.16 -30.96 24.20
N LYS A 50 -5.10 -30.57 25.06
CA LYS A 50 -6.36 -31.30 25.26
C LYS A 50 -7.29 -31.23 24.04
N THR A 51 -7.35 -30.09 23.37
CA THR A 51 -8.26 -29.87 22.24
C THR A 51 -7.72 -30.43 20.94
N LEU A 52 -6.40 -30.37 20.75
CA LEU A 52 -5.67 -30.76 19.53
C LEU A 52 -4.37 -31.48 19.88
N PRO A 53 -4.44 -32.72 20.40
CA PRO A 53 -3.27 -33.45 20.90
C PRO A 53 -2.19 -33.71 19.82
N ASN A 54 -2.59 -33.73 18.53
CA ASN A 54 -1.70 -34.03 17.41
C ASN A 54 -1.46 -32.81 16.49
N VAL A 55 -1.56 -31.62 17.00
CA VAL A 55 -1.24 -30.42 16.22
C VAL A 55 0.24 -30.41 15.84
N SER A 56 0.57 -30.04 14.60
CA SER A 56 1.97 -29.94 14.17
C SER A 56 2.71 -28.86 14.97
N ASP A 57 4.02 -29.07 15.17
CA ASP A 57 4.86 -28.10 15.89
C ASP A 57 4.76 -26.68 15.32
N GLU A 58 4.68 -26.56 13.99
CA GLU A 58 4.55 -25.29 13.30
C GLU A 58 3.23 -24.55 13.66
N LEU A 59 2.11 -25.25 13.66
CA LEU A 59 0.82 -24.70 14.04
C LEU A 59 0.75 -24.41 15.54
N TYR A 60 1.40 -25.24 16.36
CA TYR A 60 1.53 -25.02 17.80
C TYR A 60 2.29 -23.73 18.08
N ASP A 61 3.49 -23.59 17.49
CA ASP A 61 4.32 -22.39 17.65
C ASP A 61 3.58 -21.14 17.18
N HIS A 62 2.93 -21.20 16.03
CA HIS A 62 2.15 -20.08 15.50
C HIS A 62 0.98 -19.68 16.41
N PHE A 63 0.32 -20.65 17.03
CA PHE A 63 -0.76 -20.39 17.98
C PHE A 63 -0.22 -19.69 19.24
N ILE A 64 0.84 -20.25 19.85
CA ILE A 64 1.46 -19.66 21.06
C ILE A 64 1.98 -18.23 20.78
N ASP A 65 2.61 -18.03 19.61
CA ASP A 65 3.06 -16.72 19.18
C ASP A 65 1.91 -15.71 19.10
N SER A 66 0.80 -16.13 18.48
CA SER A 66 -0.40 -15.26 18.37
C SER A 66 -0.98 -14.86 19.74
N ILE A 67 -1.05 -15.78 20.69
CA ILE A 67 -1.53 -15.51 22.04
C ILE A 67 -0.55 -14.58 22.77
N THR A 68 0.75 -14.85 22.67
CA THR A 68 1.77 -14.02 23.30
C THR A 68 1.72 -12.58 22.79
N LEU A 69 1.61 -12.40 21.47
CA LEU A 69 1.44 -11.09 20.86
C LEU A 69 0.23 -10.36 21.41
N ARG A 70 -0.91 -11.04 21.53
CA ARG A 70 -2.14 -10.42 22.03
C ARG A 70 -2.02 -10.01 23.50
N VAL A 71 -1.37 -10.82 24.32
CA VAL A 71 -1.09 -10.45 25.72
C VAL A 71 -0.18 -9.22 25.78
N LEU A 72 0.90 -9.19 24.97
CA LEU A 72 1.81 -8.04 24.90
C LEU A 72 1.12 -6.75 24.45
N GLU A 73 0.21 -6.82 23.46
CA GLU A 73 -0.58 -5.68 23.01
C GLU A 73 -1.45 -5.10 24.13
N LYS A 74 -2.04 -5.97 24.95
CA LYS A 74 -3.00 -5.57 25.99
C LYS A 74 -2.37 -5.25 27.34
N SER A 75 -1.13 -5.68 27.60
CA SER A 75 -0.38 -5.32 28.81
C SER A 75 0.00 -3.84 28.82
N THR A 76 -0.98 -2.96 28.96
CA THR A 76 -0.77 -1.52 28.80
C THR A 76 -0.30 -0.84 30.08
N LYS A 77 -0.53 -1.44 31.23
CA LYS A 77 -0.34 -0.77 32.54
C LYS A 77 1.03 -0.99 33.17
N SER A 78 1.73 -2.06 32.83
CA SER A 78 3.05 -2.32 33.40
C SER A 78 4.11 -1.43 32.76
N LYS A 79 4.71 -0.54 33.56
CA LYS A 79 5.93 0.21 33.20
C LYS A 79 7.21 -0.62 33.38
N ASP A 80 7.08 -1.82 33.90
CA ASP A 80 8.19 -2.72 34.20
C ASP A 80 8.48 -3.65 33.02
N ILE A 81 9.64 -3.49 32.41
CA ILE A 81 10.11 -4.33 31.30
C ILE A 81 10.40 -5.77 31.76
N SER A 82 10.77 -5.98 33.00
CA SER A 82 11.07 -7.32 33.51
C SER A 82 9.87 -8.27 33.34
N TYR A 83 8.67 -7.69 33.31
CA TYR A 83 7.44 -8.41 33.03
C TYR A 83 7.36 -8.91 31.57
N VAL A 84 7.73 -8.07 30.62
CA VAL A 84 7.73 -8.43 29.18
C VAL A 84 8.79 -9.50 28.92
N GLU A 85 9.97 -9.39 29.55
CA GLU A 85 11.04 -10.39 29.47
C GLU A 85 10.59 -11.73 30.06
N LYS A 86 9.94 -11.74 31.21
CA LYS A 86 9.39 -12.96 31.82
C LYS A 86 8.32 -13.62 30.95
N LEU A 87 7.45 -12.82 30.34
CA LEU A 87 6.46 -13.31 29.40
C LEU A 87 7.11 -13.99 28.18
N PHE A 88 8.13 -13.33 27.65
CA PHE A 88 8.91 -13.82 26.54
C PHE A 88 9.63 -15.14 26.86
N ASP A 89 10.36 -15.16 27.97
CA ASP A 89 11.05 -16.36 28.43
C ASP A 89 10.11 -17.54 28.66
N TYR A 90 8.92 -17.26 29.23
CA TYR A 90 7.93 -18.29 29.44
C TYR A 90 7.39 -18.84 28.12
N ALA A 91 7.02 -17.97 27.18
CA ALA A 91 6.54 -18.39 25.87
C ALA A 91 7.61 -19.19 25.09
N GLU A 92 8.87 -18.76 25.16
CA GLU A 92 9.99 -19.46 24.50
C GLU A 92 10.27 -20.84 25.08
N ARG A 93 10.15 -21.02 26.39
CA ARG A 93 10.33 -22.33 27.06
C ARG A 93 9.27 -23.35 26.68
N ASN A 94 8.08 -22.90 26.32
CA ASN A 94 6.95 -23.76 25.95
C ASN A 94 6.83 -24.04 24.46
N LYS A 95 7.78 -23.55 23.65
CA LYS A 95 7.83 -23.84 22.22
C LYS A 95 8.48 -25.17 21.95
N ARG A 96 7.89 -25.91 21.02
CA ARG A 96 8.45 -27.19 20.52
C ARG A 96 9.59 -26.95 19.51
N LYS A 97 9.59 -25.79 18.81
CA LYS A 97 10.64 -25.37 17.89
C LYS A 97 11.07 -23.92 18.21
N LYS A 98 12.32 -23.60 17.93
CA LYS A 98 12.87 -22.23 18.03
C LYS A 98 12.43 -21.33 16.86
N THR A 99 11.21 -21.47 16.39
CA THR A 99 10.59 -20.55 15.41
C THR A 99 9.89 -19.44 16.16
N GLY A 100 9.84 -18.25 15.66
CA GLY A 100 9.12 -17.16 16.29
C GLY A 100 9.95 -16.25 17.22
N LYS A 101 11.23 -16.56 17.50
CA LYS A 101 12.10 -15.67 18.29
C LYS A 101 12.15 -14.26 17.68
N ALA A 102 12.26 -14.16 16.35
CA ALA A 102 12.25 -12.89 15.66
C ALA A 102 10.96 -12.10 15.92
N LEU A 103 9.81 -12.77 15.92
CA LEU A 103 8.51 -12.14 16.16
C LEU A 103 8.42 -11.57 17.58
N PHE A 104 8.87 -12.33 18.59
CA PHE A 104 8.89 -11.85 19.97
C PHE A 104 9.83 -10.67 20.16
N ASP A 105 11.02 -10.74 19.58
CA ASP A 105 12.00 -9.65 19.65
C ASP A 105 11.47 -8.37 18.98
N ILE A 106 10.74 -8.49 17.86
CA ILE A 106 10.08 -7.37 17.19
C ILE A 106 9.01 -6.76 18.09
N VAL A 107 8.13 -7.60 18.66
CA VAL A 107 7.07 -7.12 19.55
C VAL A 107 7.65 -6.51 20.81
N LEU A 108 8.70 -7.09 21.36
CA LEU A 108 9.44 -6.49 22.47
C LEU A 108 9.97 -5.10 22.09
N GLY A 109 10.57 -4.95 20.92
CA GLY A 109 11.04 -3.65 20.42
C GLY A 109 9.89 -2.62 20.31
N ILE A 110 8.74 -3.01 19.81
CA ILE A 110 7.55 -2.14 19.74
C ILE A 110 7.06 -1.78 21.15
N LYS A 111 7.05 -2.73 22.07
CA LYS A 111 6.68 -2.46 23.48
C LYS A 111 7.65 -1.50 24.15
N LEU A 112 8.96 -1.62 23.92
CA LEU A 112 9.97 -0.70 24.37
C LEU A 112 9.74 0.74 23.87
N ILE A 113 9.28 0.89 22.61
CA ILE A 113 8.84 2.19 22.07
C ILE A 113 7.69 2.76 22.92
N ASN A 114 6.66 1.96 23.18
CA ASN A 114 5.52 2.40 23.98
C ASN A 114 5.89 2.79 25.42
N LEU A 115 6.97 2.22 25.95
CA LEU A 115 7.51 2.53 27.26
C LEU A 115 8.50 3.72 27.25
N GLY A 116 8.74 4.33 26.09
CA GLY A 116 9.71 5.43 25.95
C GLY A 116 11.18 5.01 25.98
N LYS A 117 11.48 3.70 25.94
CA LYS A 117 12.84 3.16 25.96
C LYS A 117 13.43 3.04 24.54
N TYR A 118 13.53 4.16 23.85
CA TYR A 118 13.85 4.22 22.43
C TYR A 118 15.23 3.67 22.06
N ALA A 119 16.23 3.82 22.94
CA ALA A 119 17.57 3.28 22.68
C ALA A 119 17.59 1.76 22.64
N GLU A 120 16.98 1.13 23.63
CA GLU A 120 16.87 -0.32 23.77
C GLU A 120 16.02 -0.87 22.62
N ALA A 121 14.91 -0.20 22.29
CA ALA A 121 14.06 -0.56 21.17
C ALA A 121 14.81 -0.56 19.83
N ALA A 122 15.59 0.49 19.55
CA ALA A 122 16.36 0.59 18.31
C ALA A 122 17.37 -0.55 18.19
N GLU A 123 18.11 -0.85 19.26
CA GLU A 123 19.09 -1.96 19.27
C GLU A 123 18.43 -3.32 19.07
N GLN A 124 17.25 -3.52 19.68
CA GLN A 124 16.49 -4.76 19.51
C GLN A 124 15.98 -4.93 18.09
N LEU A 125 15.39 -3.88 17.50
CA LEU A 125 14.76 -3.93 16.19
C LEU A 125 15.77 -3.98 15.03
N LYS A 126 16.96 -3.37 15.16
CA LYS A 126 18.00 -3.40 14.11
C LYS A 126 18.37 -4.79 13.64
N LYS A 127 18.29 -5.80 14.50
CA LYS A 127 18.60 -7.19 14.16
C LYS A 127 17.65 -7.76 13.09
N TYR A 128 16.46 -7.19 12.97
CA TYR A 128 15.36 -7.70 12.15
C TYR A 128 14.94 -6.77 11.02
N ARG A 129 15.73 -5.73 10.72
CA ARG A 129 15.41 -4.73 9.69
C ARG A 129 15.04 -5.32 8.32
N ASN A 130 15.60 -6.48 7.99
CA ASN A 130 15.37 -7.17 6.71
C ASN A 130 14.21 -8.19 6.78
N VAL A 131 13.58 -8.35 7.94
CA VAL A 131 12.49 -9.33 8.13
C VAL A 131 11.15 -8.73 7.78
N ASP A 132 10.97 -7.44 8.10
CA ASP A 132 9.68 -6.77 7.91
C ASP A 132 9.82 -5.29 7.58
N VAL A 133 8.96 -4.80 6.70
CA VAL A 133 8.92 -3.41 6.24
C VAL A 133 8.62 -2.41 7.37
N LEU A 134 7.87 -2.83 8.40
CA LEU A 134 7.53 -1.95 9.53
C LEU A 134 8.62 -1.82 10.59
N ILE A 135 9.65 -2.64 10.53
CA ILE A 135 10.77 -2.55 11.46
C ILE A 135 11.57 -1.28 11.20
N CYS A 136 11.82 -0.94 9.93
CA CYS A 136 12.54 0.27 9.57
C CYS A 136 11.85 1.56 10.08
N PRO A 137 10.53 1.76 9.89
CA PRO A 137 9.82 2.87 10.52
C PRO A 137 9.91 2.89 12.04
N ALA A 138 9.79 1.73 12.70
CA ALA A 138 9.89 1.64 14.15
C ALA A 138 11.27 2.04 14.66
N ILE A 139 12.34 1.61 13.99
CA ILE A 139 13.72 2.02 14.28
C ILE A 139 13.87 3.54 14.06
N ALA A 140 13.40 4.05 12.93
CA ALA A 140 13.45 5.47 12.63
C ALA A 140 12.70 6.29 13.69
N TYR A 141 11.52 5.84 14.16
CA TYR A 141 10.80 6.46 15.26
C TYR A 141 11.67 6.57 16.52
N CYS A 142 12.40 5.53 16.87
CA CYS A 142 13.30 5.55 18.02
C CYS A 142 14.40 6.62 17.89
N TYR A 143 14.91 6.83 16.68
CA TYR A 143 15.91 7.88 16.43
C TYR A 143 15.27 9.28 16.48
N PHE A 144 14.10 9.49 15.88
CA PHE A 144 13.38 10.75 15.96
C PHE A 144 13.00 11.13 17.39
N ALA A 145 12.50 10.18 18.16
CA ALA A 145 12.08 10.42 19.54
C ALA A 145 13.27 10.79 20.47
N ARG A 146 14.48 10.43 20.08
CA ARG A 146 15.73 10.79 20.79
C ARG A 146 16.33 12.11 20.33
N SER A 147 15.91 12.59 19.16
CA SER A 147 16.41 13.83 18.58
C SER A 147 15.62 15.01 19.10
N PRO A 148 16.25 16.19 19.27
CA PRO A 148 15.52 17.43 19.56
C PRO A 148 14.48 17.67 18.46
N GLN A 149 13.24 17.98 18.85
CA GLN A 149 12.15 18.24 17.90
C GLN A 149 12.44 19.53 17.11
N PRO A 150 12.24 19.53 15.78
CA PRO A 150 12.27 20.75 15.01
C PRO A 150 11.05 21.61 15.42
N GLY A 151 11.24 22.79 15.96
CA GLY A 151 10.16 23.68 16.39
C GLY A 151 10.16 24.10 17.87
N GLY A 152 11.02 23.52 18.72
CA GLY A 152 11.44 24.21 19.94
C GLY A 152 12.32 25.39 19.53
N ASP A 153 12.33 26.48 20.33
CA ASP A 153 13.18 27.67 20.11
C ASP A 153 14.64 27.25 19.79
N ARG A 154 14.88 26.90 18.53
CA ARG A 154 16.22 26.67 18.02
C ARG A 154 16.75 28.01 17.55
N ASP A 155 17.84 28.42 18.11
CA ASP A 155 18.66 29.47 17.56
C ASP A 155 18.93 29.18 16.07
N GLN A 156 18.83 30.22 15.22
CA GLN A 156 19.06 30.15 13.77
C GLN A 156 20.43 29.51 13.42
N GLU A 157 21.40 29.54 14.35
CA GLU A 157 22.70 28.87 14.23
C GLU A 157 22.64 27.32 14.26
N GLU A 158 21.66 26.71 14.96
CA GLU A 158 21.50 25.24 14.94
C GLU A 158 20.84 24.74 13.65
N ALA A 159 19.96 25.53 13.04
CA ALA A 159 19.36 25.20 11.74
C ALA A 159 20.42 25.16 10.61
N ALA A 160 21.50 25.94 10.74
CA ALA A 160 22.59 25.96 9.78
C ALA A 160 23.55 24.75 9.89
N ARG A 161 23.47 23.97 10.96
CA ARG A 161 24.37 22.80 11.20
C ARG A 161 23.94 21.52 10.49
N GLY A 162 22.80 21.52 9.78
CA GLY A 162 22.28 20.33 9.10
C GLY A 162 21.60 19.31 10.04
N PRO A 163 21.10 18.20 9.49
CA PRO A 163 20.39 17.18 10.27
C PRO A 163 21.35 16.49 11.26
N THR A 164 20.82 16.18 12.46
CA THR A 164 21.58 15.45 13.49
C THR A 164 21.92 14.04 13.03
N PRO A 165 23.00 13.39 13.58
CA PRO A 165 23.30 11.99 13.25
C PRO A 165 22.11 11.05 13.47
N SER A 166 21.28 11.30 14.48
CA SER A 166 20.05 10.52 14.72
C SER A 166 19.00 10.74 13.63
N ALA A 167 18.85 11.96 13.13
CA ALA A 167 17.94 12.26 12.03
C ALA A 167 18.42 11.62 10.72
N LEU A 168 19.73 11.64 10.43
CA LEU A 168 20.29 10.95 9.28
C LEU A 168 20.08 9.42 9.36
N ALA A 169 20.28 8.82 10.54
CA ALA A 169 20.01 7.41 10.74
C ALA A 169 18.50 7.08 10.57
N ALA A 170 17.61 7.95 11.01
CA ALA A 170 16.18 7.80 10.78
C ALA A 170 15.84 7.88 9.28
N ARG A 171 16.43 8.83 8.56
CA ARG A 171 16.28 8.95 7.10
C ARG A 171 16.73 7.68 6.37
N GLU A 172 17.89 7.14 6.73
CA GLU A 172 18.41 5.90 6.13
C GLU A 172 17.46 4.72 6.34
N GLN A 173 16.88 4.57 7.54
CA GLN A 173 15.91 3.51 7.82
C GLN A 173 14.64 3.67 6.98
N MET A 174 14.16 4.89 6.78
CA MET A 174 13.00 5.16 5.91
C MET A 174 13.31 4.86 4.44
N ILE A 175 14.49 5.21 3.93
CA ILE A 175 14.92 4.89 2.57
C ILE A 175 15.08 3.37 2.39
N GLU A 176 15.62 2.68 3.39
CA GLU A 176 15.75 1.22 3.36
C GLU A 176 14.38 0.53 3.29
N MET A 177 13.38 1.06 3.99
CA MET A 177 11.99 0.59 3.87
C MET A 177 11.49 0.64 2.42
N ILE A 178 11.83 1.69 1.68
CA ILE A 178 11.47 1.83 0.25
C ILE A 178 12.11 0.73 -0.58
N ARG A 179 13.39 0.45 -0.34
CA ARG A 179 14.16 -0.53 -1.10
C ARG A 179 13.70 -1.96 -0.84
N LEU A 180 13.35 -2.28 0.39
CA LEU A 180 12.92 -3.61 0.78
C LEU A 180 11.51 -3.92 0.26
N ASN A 181 10.65 -2.92 0.09
CA ASN A 181 9.26 -3.02 -0.40
C ASN A 181 8.65 -4.44 -0.27
N PRO A 182 8.74 -5.08 0.88
CA PRO A 182 8.08 -6.38 1.07
C PRO A 182 6.59 -6.12 1.17
N PRO A 183 5.75 -6.96 0.55
CA PRO A 183 4.31 -6.77 0.62
C PRO A 183 3.84 -6.80 2.07
N MET A 184 3.04 -5.80 2.47
CA MET A 184 2.37 -5.71 3.79
C MET A 184 1.58 -6.97 4.18
N ASN A 185 1.36 -7.87 3.24
CA ASN A 185 0.68 -9.15 3.44
C ASN A 185 1.31 -10.01 4.53
N ARG A 186 2.64 -9.94 4.70
CA ARG A 186 3.33 -10.77 5.70
C ARG A 186 2.96 -10.41 7.14
N LEU A 187 2.78 -9.13 7.44
CA LEU A 187 2.29 -8.70 8.75
C LEU A 187 0.83 -9.04 8.98
N LYS A 188 0.01 -8.96 7.93
CA LYS A 188 -1.38 -9.42 7.99
C LYS A 188 -1.46 -10.93 8.26
N GLU A 189 -0.60 -11.72 7.61
CA GLU A 189 -0.48 -13.15 7.86
C GLU A 189 -0.03 -13.47 9.29
N MET A 190 0.82 -12.61 9.88
CA MET A 190 1.28 -12.70 11.26
C MET A 190 0.27 -12.13 12.28
N GLY A 191 -0.85 -11.57 11.82
CA GLY A 191 -1.89 -10.98 12.68
C GLY A 191 -1.52 -9.62 13.30
N ILE A 192 -0.42 -9.00 12.85
CA ILE A 192 0.10 -7.71 13.38
C ILE A 192 -0.27 -6.55 12.44
N GLY A 193 -0.50 -6.84 11.14
CA GLY A 193 -0.67 -5.81 10.10
C GLY A 193 -1.88 -4.89 10.26
N ASP A 194 -2.87 -5.29 11.05
CA ASP A 194 -4.07 -4.51 11.32
C ASP A 194 -4.03 -3.82 12.70
N ASP A 195 -2.87 -3.86 13.40
CA ASP A 195 -2.74 -3.15 14.67
C ASP A 195 -2.80 -1.63 14.43
N PRO A 196 -3.81 -0.94 15.01
CA PRO A 196 -3.95 0.51 14.91
C PRO A 196 -2.71 1.28 15.41
N GLY A 197 -1.98 0.69 16.37
CA GLY A 197 -0.75 1.27 16.92
C GLY A 197 0.37 1.34 15.90
N ILE A 198 0.58 0.28 15.12
CA ILE A 198 1.62 0.21 14.08
C ILE A 198 1.32 1.20 12.95
N ASN A 199 0.08 1.26 12.49
CA ASN A 199 -0.34 2.25 11.50
C ASN A 199 -0.18 3.69 12.02
N LYS A 200 -0.47 3.93 13.30
CA LYS A 200 -0.29 5.24 13.94
C LYS A 200 1.19 5.64 14.01
N ILE A 201 2.08 4.69 14.37
CA ILE A 201 3.52 4.90 14.38
C ILE A 201 4.01 5.22 12.97
N PHE A 202 3.61 4.45 11.96
CA PHE A 202 3.98 4.68 10.57
C PHE A 202 3.61 6.10 10.11
N TRP A 203 2.36 6.53 10.31
CA TRP A 203 1.91 7.84 9.89
C TRP A 203 2.59 8.99 10.65
N PHE A 204 2.81 8.81 11.95
CA PHE A 204 3.58 9.77 12.74
C PHE A 204 4.99 9.94 12.18
N MET A 205 5.68 8.82 11.94
CA MET A 205 7.01 8.79 11.40
C MET A 205 7.14 9.44 10.03
N LEU A 206 6.18 9.11 9.14
CA LEU A 206 6.14 9.68 7.81
C LEU A 206 5.95 11.21 7.87
N LYS A 207 5.07 11.70 8.73
CA LYS A 207 4.90 13.15 8.94
C LYS A 207 6.18 13.82 9.42
N GLN A 208 6.90 13.21 10.35
CA GLN A 208 8.18 13.72 10.82
C GLN A 208 9.23 13.71 9.70
N ALA A 209 9.33 12.63 8.94
CA ALA A 209 10.26 12.54 7.81
C ALA A 209 10.00 13.62 6.74
N ILE A 210 8.75 13.85 6.37
CA ILE A 210 8.36 14.90 5.43
C ILE A 210 8.70 16.31 5.96
N ALA A 211 8.54 16.54 7.27
CA ALA A 211 8.85 17.82 7.90
C ALA A 211 10.36 18.08 8.01
N TRP A 212 11.14 17.05 8.31
CA TRP A 212 12.60 17.16 8.49
C TRP A 212 13.38 17.15 7.18
N PHE A 213 12.87 16.47 6.16
CA PHE A 213 13.51 16.29 4.85
C PHE A 213 12.54 16.70 3.72
N PRO A 214 12.18 17.99 3.65
CA PRO A 214 11.18 18.47 2.68
C PRO A 214 11.58 18.26 1.21
N GLU A 215 12.89 18.11 0.93
CA GLU A 215 13.44 17.86 -0.41
C GLU A 215 13.31 16.39 -0.84
N GLU A 216 12.98 15.47 0.10
CA GLU A 216 12.94 14.05 -0.19
C GLU A 216 11.56 13.63 -0.67
N ARG A 217 11.36 13.67 -1.97
CA ARG A 217 10.10 13.29 -2.64
C ARG A 217 9.62 11.87 -2.33
N GLU A 218 10.55 10.95 -2.02
CA GLU A 218 10.22 9.56 -1.77
C GLU A 218 9.33 9.37 -0.52
N PHE A 219 9.44 10.22 0.48
CA PHE A 219 8.55 10.18 1.63
C PHE A 219 7.11 10.51 1.26
N LEU A 220 6.90 11.45 0.35
CA LEU A 220 5.57 11.78 -0.16
C LEU A 220 5.02 10.65 -1.03
N ARG A 221 5.85 10.03 -1.88
CA ARG A 221 5.45 8.86 -2.70
C ARG A 221 4.97 7.72 -1.83
N ILE A 222 5.76 7.30 -0.82
CA ILE A 222 5.38 6.25 0.14
C ILE A 222 4.05 6.58 0.81
N GLY A 223 3.88 7.81 1.27
CA GLY A 223 2.65 8.24 1.92
C GLY A 223 1.44 8.17 1.01
N ILE A 224 1.57 8.60 -0.24
CA ILE A 224 0.51 8.57 -1.24
C ILE A 224 0.12 7.12 -1.57
N GLU A 225 1.11 6.24 -1.81
CA GLU A 225 0.88 4.81 -2.08
C GLU A 225 0.18 4.13 -0.91
N LYS A 226 0.66 4.38 0.31
CA LYS A 226 0.04 3.83 1.52
C LYS A 226 -1.38 4.37 1.74
N ALA A 227 -1.60 5.67 1.54
CA ALA A 227 -2.93 6.26 1.64
C ALA A 227 -3.91 5.68 0.59
N SER A 228 -3.41 5.42 -0.63
CA SER A 228 -4.16 4.77 -1.70
C SER A 228 -4.54 3.34 -1.32
N SER A 229 -3.58 2.54 -0.82
CA SER A 229 -3.82 1.16 -0.40
C SER A 229 -4.77 1.04 0.79
N ASP A 230 -4.71 1.99 1.73
CA ASP A 230 -5.58 2.05 2.91
C ASP A 230 -6.95 2.68 2.63
N GLY A 231 -7.21 3.17 1.42
CA GLY A 231 -8.43 3.88 1.06
C GLY A 231 -8.61 5.25 1.75
N LYS A 232 -7.53 5.84 2.28
CA LYS A 232 -7.53 7.12 3.02
C LYS A 232 -7.43 8.31 2.06
N ARG A 233 -8.55 8.64 1.41
CA ARG A 233 -8.60 9.68 0.37
C ARG A 233 -8.15 11.06 0.86
N ASP A 234 -8.56 11.47 2.06
CA ASP A 234 -8.22 12.78 2.61
C ASP A 234 -6.72 12.94 2.82
N ILE A 235 -6.07 11.90 3.36
CA ILE A 235 -4.60 11.90 3.55
C ILE A 235 -3.88 11.90 2.20
N ARG A 236 -4.36 11.10 1.22
CA ARG A 236 -3.80 11.09 -0.13
C ARG A 236 -3.87 12.47 -0.77
N GLU A 237 -4.98 13.17 -0.62
CA GLU A 237 -5.16 14.52 -1.14
C GLU A 237 -4.22 15.54 -0.48
N GLU A 238 -4.12 15.50 0.86
CA GLU A 238 -3.20 16.34 1.63
C GLU A 238 -1.74 16.15 1.16
N LEU A 239 -1.30 14.89 1.06
CA LEU A 239 0.06 14.56 0.62
C LEU A 239 0.32 14.95 -0.84
N LEU A 240 -0.66 14.76 -1.73
CA LEU A 240 -0.56 15.20 -3.12
C LEU A 240 -0.51 16.73 -3.23
N GLY A 241 -1.27 17.45 -2.41
CA GLY A 241 -1.18 18.90 -2.33
C GLY A 241 0.24 19.36 -1.99
N MET A 242 0.83 18.79 -0.93
CA MET A 242 2.22 19.08 -0.53
C MET A 242 3.22 18.68 -1.62
N ALA A 243 2.99 17.55 -2.29
CA ALA A 243 3.88 17.06 -3.34
C ALA A 243 3.88 18.00 -4.57
N ILE A 244 2.72 18.44 -5.02
CA ILE A 244 2.60 19.34 -6.16
C ILE A 244 3.17 20.74 -5.84
N GLU A 245 3.01 21.20 -4.60
CA GLU A 245 3.58 22.48 -4.17
C GLU A 245 5.12 22.46 -4.19
N ARG A 246 5.74 21.35 -3.77
CA ARG A 246 7.20 21.22 -3.66
C ARG A 246 7.87 20.67 -4.91
N PHE A 247 7.21 19.76 -5.60
CA PHE A 247 7.72 19.01 -6.75
C PHE A 247 6.74 19.11 -7.93
N PHE A 248 6.41 20.35 -8.29
CA PHE A 248 5.40 20.67 -9.31
C PHE A 248 5.70 20.07 -10.70
N ASP A 249 6.96 19.70 -10.95
CA ASP A 249 7.47 19.12 -12.18
C ASP A 249 7.71 17.59 -12.12
N ASP A 250 7.32 16.91 -11.03
CA ASP A 250 7.46 15.46 -10.96
C ASP A 250 6.24 14.75 -11.60
N MET A 251 6.48 14.03 -12.69
CA MET A 251 5.46 13.32 -13.46
C MET A 251 4.69 12.29 -12.61
N TYR A 252 5.33 11.66 -11.62
CA TYR A 252 4.64 10.73 -10.73
C TYR A 252 3.52 11.41 -9.96
N PHE A 253 3.78 12.57 -9.35
CA PHE A 253 2.77 13.31 -8.58
C PHE A 253 1.66 13.87 -9.49
N LEU A 254 2.01 14.29 -10.69
CA LEU A 254 1.02 14.72 -11.68
C LEU A 254 0.09 13.56 -12.10
N ARG A 255 0.63 12.34 -12.28
CA ARG A 255 -0.20 11.14 -12.54
C ARG A 255 -1.15 10.85 -11.38
N GLU A 256 -0.66 10.85 -10.17
CA GLU A 256 -1.49 10.58 -9.00
C GLU A 256 -2.55 11.68 -8.79
N LEU A 257 -2.23 12.95 -9.08
CA LEU A 257 -3.20 14.03 -9.06
C LEU A 257 -4.26 13.85 -10.17
N TYR A 258 -3.86 13.44 -11.37
CA TYR A 258 -4.77 13.10 -12.46
C TYR A 258 -5.75 11.99 -12.03
N LYS A 259 -5.25 10.89 -11.46
CA LYS A 259 -6.08 9.78 -10.94
C LYS A 259 -7.07 10.29 -9.88
N LEU A 260 -6.61 11.06 -8.91
CA LEU A 260 -7.46 11.62 -7.84
C LEU A 260 -8.57 12.53 -8.39
N LYS A 261 -8.24 13.39 -9.38
CA LYS A 261 -9.22 14.28 -10.01
C LYS A 261 -10.27 13.50 -10.82
N LEU A 262 -9.85 12.40 -11.49
CA LEU A 262 -10.78 11.48 -12.16
C LEU A 262 -11.72 10.78 -11.17
N GLU A 263 -11.20 10.28 -10.05
CA GLU A 263 -11.99 9.66 -8.99
C GLU A 263 -13.05 10.62 -8.42
N LYS A 264 -12.70 11.90 -8.35
CA LYS A 264 -13.61 12.98 -7.92
C LYS A 264 -14.56 13.47 -9.00
N ARG A 265 -14.43 12.98 -10.24
CA ARG A 265 -15.16 13.46 -11.42
C ARG A 265 -14.97 14.95 -11.68
N ASP A 266 -13.82 15.49 -11.30
CA ASP A 266 -13.44 16.88 -11.49
C ASP A 266 -12.79 17.06 -12.88
N ALA A 267 -13.62 17.17 -13.91
CA ALA A 267 -13.15 17.31 -15.30
C ALA A 267 -12.29 18.57 -15.50
N GLY A 268 -12.60 19.67 -14.80
CA GLY A 268 -11.81 20.90 -14.84
C GLY A 268 -10.42 20.72 -14.24
N GLY A 269 -10.34 20.05 -13.09
CA GLY A 269 -9.09 19.71 -12.44
C GLY A 269 -8.25 18.76 -13.31
N VAL A 270 -8.86 17.73 -13.92
CA VAL A 270 -8.18 16.82 -14.86
C VAL A 270 -7.59 17.60 -16.03
N ALA A 271 -8.37 18.51 -16.65
CA ALA A 271 -7.87 19.33 -17.75
C ALA A 271 -6.71 20.24 -17.33
N GLY A 272 -6.75 20.79 -16.12
CA GLY A 272 -5.65 21.57 -15.53
C GLY A 272 -4.37 20.77 -15.39
N VAL A 273 -4.46 19.55 -14.87
CA VAL A 273 -3.31 18.63 -14.72
C VAL A 273 -2.73 18.23 -16.08
N VAL A 274 -3.57 17.86 -17.05
CA VAL A 274 -3.11 17.52 -18.42
C VAL A 274 -2.41 18.72 -19.06
N LYS A 275 -2.95 19.94 -18.90
CA LYS A 275 -2.30 21.16 -19.40
C LYS A 275 -0.92 21.34 -18.77
N GLN A 276 -0.80 21.16 -17.46
CA GLN A 276 0.46 21.26 -16.74
C GLN A 276 1.47 20.21 -17.24
N MET A 277 1.07 18.94 -17.34
CA MET A 277 1.91 17.87 -17.89
C MET A 277 2.43 18.23 -19.29
N THR A 278 1.53 18.70 -20.18
CA THR A 278 1.91 19.06 -21.55
C THR A 278 2.87 20.24 -21.61
N GLN A 279 2.78 21.17 -20.68
CA GLN A 279 3.69 22.34 -20.61
C GLN A 279 5.08 21.96 -20.08
N GLN A 280 5.13 21.08 -19.08
CA GLN A 280 6.37 20.68 -18.41
C GLN A 280 7.12 19.59 -19.20
N TYR A 281 6.39 18.74 -19.90
CA TYR A 281 6.93 17.60 -20.64
C TYR A 281 6.48 17.62 -22.12
N PRO A 282 6.83 18.69 -22.89
CA PRO A 282 6.31 18.89 -24.24
C PRO A 282 6.78 17.82 -25.24
N ASP A 283 7.86 17.11 -24.92
CA ASP A 283 8.43 16.07 -25.79
C ASP A 283 8.03 14.65 -25.41
N GLU A 284 7.34 14.50 -24.26
CA GLU A 284 6.89 13.20 -23.79
C GLU A 284 5.54 12.80 -24.41
N LEU A 285 5.36 11.51 -24.67
CA LEU A 285 4.11 10.98 -25.21
C LEU A 285 3.03 10.79 -24.15
N GLU A 286 3.43 10.69 -22.91
CA GLU A 286 2.53 10.45 -21.78
C GLU A 286 1.48 11.56 -21.57
N PRO A 287 1.82 12.85 -21.57
CA PRO A 287 0.83 13.93 -21.52
C PRO A 287 -0.17 13.91 -22.67
N ILE A 288 0.28 13.51 -23.86
CA ILE A 288 -0.58 13.38 -25.04
C ILE A 288 -1.62 12.29 -24.81
N TYR A 289 -1.19 11.13 -24.30
CA TYR A 289 -2.07 10.03 -23.95
C TYR A 289 -3.15 10.46 -22.95
N TYR A 290 -2.78 11.15 -21.86
CA TYR A 290 -3.76 11.64 -20.88
C TYR A 290 -4.71 12.69 -21.47
N GLY A 291 -4.25 13.50 -22.40
CA GLY A 291 -5.09 14.45 -23.13
C GLY A 291 -6.14 13.78 -24.02
N LEU A 292 -5.73 12.76 -24.76
CA LEU A 292 -6.64 11.95 -25.58
C LEU A 292 -7.64 11.18 -24.72
N LYS A 293 -7.17 10.57 -23.62
CA LYS A 293 -8.05 9.88 -22.67
C LYS A 293 -9.08 10.82 -22.03
N LEU A 294 -8.66 12.03 -21.65
CA LEU A 294 -9.61 13.05 -21.14
C LEU A 294 -10.66 13.37 -22.17
N ALA A 295 -10.28 13.58 -23.44
CA ALA A 295 -11.20 13.86 -24.51
C ALA A 295 -12.20 12.71 -24.76
N ILE A 296 -11.76 11.46 -24.69
CA ILE A 296 -12.62 10.26 -24.77
C ILE A 296 -13.65 10.26 -23.62
N ILE A 297 -13.22 10.48 -22.37
CA ILE A 297 -14.09 10.45 -21.18
C ILE A 297 -15.11 11.59 -21.22
N THR A 298 -14.70 12.76 -21.73
CA THR A 298 -15.57 13.96 -21.77
C THR A 298 -16.28 14.15 -23.10
N THR A 299 -16.01 13.31 -24.10
CA THR A 299 -16.54 13.38 -25.48
C THR A 299 -16.33 14.76 -26.14
N ARG A 300 -15.18 15.41 -25.84
CA ARG A 300 -14.86 16.74 -26.35
C ARG A 300 -14.01 16.65 -27.63
N GLU A 301 -14.65 16.88 -28.77
CA GLU A 301 -14.03 16.80 -30.09
C GLU A 301 -12.89 17.82 -30.28
N ASP A 302 -13.08 19.07 -29.81
CA ASP A 302 -12.07 20.12 -29.86
C ASP A 302 -10.76 19.75 -29.13
N VAL A 303 -10.90 19.06 -27.99
CA VAL A 303 -9.76 18.57 -27.20
C VAL A 303 -9.13 17.36 -27.88
N PHE A 304 -9.96 16.43 -28.40
CA PHE A 304 -9.48 15.25 -29.08
C PHE A 304 -8.64 15.61 -30.31
N ASP A 305 -9.17 16.44 -31.20
CA ASP A 305 -8.50 16.88 -32.44
C ASP A 305 -7.16 17.55 -32.14
N ARG A 306 -7.11 18.40 -31.13
CA ARG A 306 -5.89 19.06 -30.71
C ARG A 306 -4.81 18.06 -30.28
N PHE A 307 -5.15 17.11 -29.41
CA PHE A 307 -4.20 16.13 -28.92
C PHE A 307 -3.86 15.08 -29.98
N ARG A 308 -4.80 14.74 -30.86
CA ARG A 308 -4.56 13.85 -32.00
C ARG A 308 -3.55 14.46 -33.00
N LYS A 309 -3.69 15.74 -33.34
CA LYS A 309 -2.70 16.46 -34.14
C LYS A 309 -1.32 16.46 -33.48
N LEU A 310 -1.27 16.69 -32.18
CA LEU A 310 -0.02 16.65 -31.42
C LEU A 310 0.56 15.23 -31.41
N ALA A 311 -0.25 14.19 -31.23
CA ALA A 311 0.16 12.79 -31.29
C ALA A 311 0.83 12.45 -32.62
N VAL A 312 0.21 12.82 -33.75
CA VAL A 312 0.78 12.61 -35.08
C VAL A 312 2.12 13.35 -35.24
N SER A 313 2.19 14.62 -34.79
CA SER A 313 3.42 15.41 -34.89
C SER A 313 4.57 14.89 -34.04
N LYS A 314 4.29 14.16 -32.97
CA LYS A 314 5.28 13.57 -32.05
C LYS A 314 5.53 12.07 -32.32
N ASN A 315 5.07 11.56 -33.48
CA ASN A 315 5.20 10.13 -33.82
C ASN A 315 4.65 9.18 -32.77
N PHE A 316 3.48 9.52 -32.21
CA PHE A 316 2.77 8.64 -31.29
C PHE A 316 2.49 7.28 -31.97
N PRO A 317 2.65 6.14 -31.27
CA PRO A 317 2.49 4.83 -31.90
C PRO A 317 1.13 4.67 -32.60
N HIS A 318 1.16 4.34 -33.88
CA HIS A 318 -0.02 4.32 -34.74
C HIS A 318 -1.14 3.42 -34.22
N HIS A 319 -0.80 2.21 -33.76
CA HIS A 319 -1.80 1.27 -33.23
C HIS A 319 -2.39 1.72 -31.89
N ALA A 320 -1.65 2.46 -31.06
CA ALA A 320 -2.22 3.05 -29.85
C ALA A 320 -3.16 4.21 -30.20
N LEU A 321 -2.80 4.99 -31.24
CA LEU A 321 -3.65 6.07 -31.71
C LEU A 321 -4.95 5.53 -32.31
N ALA A 322 -4.89 4.45 -33.11
CA ALA A 322 -6.09 3.79 -33.67
C ALA A 322 -7.05 3.28 -32.57
N LEU A 323 -6.51 2.74 -31.47
CA LEU A 323 -7.34 2.35 -30.31
C LEU A 323 -8.00 3.55 -29.63
N LEU A 324 -7.30 4.68 -29.52
CA LEU A 324 -7.83 5.92 -28.94
C LEU A 324 -8.86 6.57 -29.87
N ASP A 325 -8.62 6.57 -31.19
CA ASP A 325 -9.58 7.01 -32.22
C ASP A 325 -10.87 6.16 -32.12
N PHE A 326 -10.77 4.84 -32.10
CA PHE A 326 -11.91 3.93 -31.89
C PHE A 326 -12.69 4.28 -30.60
N GLY A 327 -11.98 4.44 -29.50
CA GLY A 327 -12.60 4.76 -28.21
C GLY A 327 -13.35 6.10 -28.23
N PHE A 328 -12.78 7.10 -28.88
CA PHE A 328 -13.41 8.43 -29.01
C PHE A 328 -14.66 8.39 -29.87
N GLU A 329 -14.59 7.78 -31.06
CA GLU A 329 -15.73 7.70 -31.98
C GLU A 329 -16.89 6.91 -31.36
N LEU A 330 -16.57 5.79 -30.69
CA LEU A 330 -17.58 4.99 -30.00
C LEU A 330 -18.24 5.76 -28.85
N MET A 331 -17.47 6.46 -28.02
CA MET A 331 -18.00 7.27 -26.90
C MET A 331 -18.82 8.47 -27.39
N SER A 332 -18.48 9.00 -28.55
CA SER A 332 -19.19 10.11 -29.19
C SER A 332 -20.48 9.67 -29.93
N GLY A 333 -20.76 8.35 -29.95
CA GLY A 333 -21.93 7.78 -30.64
C GLY A 333 -21.77 7.69 -32.16
N LYS A 334 -20.57 7.87 -32.67
CA LYS A 334 -20.23 7.78 -34.11
C LYS A 334 -19.88 6.33 -34.45
N HIS A 335 -20.90 5.48 -34.49
CA HIS A 335 -20.72 4.02 -34.63
C HIS A 335 -20.09 3.59 -35.95
N TYR A 336 -20.41 4.31 -37.04
CA TYR A 336 -19.82 4.01 -38.35
C TYR A 336 -18.32 4.30 -38.36
N GLU A 337 -17.93 5.45 -37.85
CA GLU A 337 -16.52 5.87 -37.75
C GLU A 337 -15.75 4.93 -36.80
N ALA A 338 -16.36 4.54 -35.69
CA ALA A 338 -15.80 3.54 -34.78
C ALA A 338 -15.59 2.18 -35.50
N GLN A 339 -16.50 1.77 -36.38
CA GLN A 339 -16.33 0.54 -37.15
C GLN A 339 -15.15 0.65 -38.13
N VAL A 340 -14.98 1.80 -38.80
CA VAL A 340 -13.79 2.05 -39.64
C VAL A 340 -12.50 1.92 -38.85
N CYS A 341 -12.42 2.55 -37.68
CA CYS A 341 -11.25 2.41 -36.81
C CYS A 341 -11.01 0.95 -36.37
N LEU A 342 -12.08 0.20 -36.10
CA LEU A 342 -11.98 -1.21 -35.74
C LEU A 342 -11.42 -2.06 -36.88
N ASP A 343 -11.81 -1.76 -38.11
CA ASP A 343 -11.30 -2.46 -39.31
C ASP A 343 -9.81 -2.17 -39.51
N GLU A 344 -9.34 -0.94 -39.33
CA GLU A 344 -7.91 -0.59 -39.34
C GLU A 344 -7.14 -1.34 -38.20
N ILE A 345 -7.75 -1.47 -37.03
CA ILE A 345 -7.16 -2.25 -35.94
C ILE A 345 -7.05 -3.73 -36.30
N LYS A 346 -8.08 -4.30 -36.99
CA LYS A 346 -8.04 -5.68 -37.50
C LYS A 346 -6.92 -5.90 -38.50
N GLU A 347 -6.72 -4.95 -39.41
CA GLU A 347 -5.62 -5.01 -40.39
C GLU A 347 -4.25 -4.99 -39.69
N THR A 348 -4.13 -4.19 -38.64
CA THR A 348 -2.87 -4.01 -37.91
C THR A 348 -2.52 -5.20 -36.99
N PHE A 349 -3.48 -5.72 -36.24
CA PHE A 349 -3.26 -6.78 -35.22
C PHE A 349 -3.57 -8.18 -35.76
N GLY A 350 -4.32 -8.29 -36.84
CA GLY A 350 -4.93 -9.52 -37.33
C GLY A 350 -6.31 -9.79 -36.69
N PRO A 351 -7.22 -10.42 -37.46
CA PRO A 351 -8.65 -10.55 -37.10
C PRO A 351 -8.90 -11.42 -35.84
N HIS A 352 -7.95 -12.26 -35.47
CA HIS A 352 -8.07 -13.18 -34.33
C HIS A 352 -7.28 -12.69 -33.09
N HIS A 353 -6.78 -11.46 -33.11
CA HIS A 353 -6.05 -10.92 -31.98
C HIS A 353 -7.01 -10.60 -30.82
N TYR A 354 -6.58 -10.89 -29.59
CA TYR A 354 -7.40 -10.71 -28.39
C TYR A 354 -8.05 -9.31 -28.29
N TYR A 355 -7.29 -8.25 -28.57
CA TYR A 355 -7.85 -6.89 -28.52
C TYR A 355 -8.92 -6.67 -29.58
N VAL A 356 -8.80 -7.22 -30.77
CA VAL A 356 -9.81 -7.12 -31.82
C VAL A 356 -11.13 -7.75 -31.35
N THR A 357 -11.07 -9.00 -30.91
CA THR A 357 -12.25 -9.70 -30.41
C THR A 357 -12.91 -8.96 -29.22
N LEU A 358 -12.09 -8.40 -28.33
CA LEU A 358 -12.58 -7.62 -27.19
C LEU A 358 -13.27 -6.34 -27.64
N LEU A 359 -12.72 -5.61 -28.61
CA LEU A 359 -13.29 -4.36 -29.12
C LEU A 359 -14.57 -4.61 -29.94
N GLU A 360 -14.65 -5.72 -30.68
CA GLU A 360 -15.87 -6.16 -31.35
C GLU A 360 -17.00 -6.39 -30.35
N TYR A 361 -16.69 -7.11 -29.26
CA TYR A 361 -17.65 -7.33 -28.16
C TYR A 361 -18.10 -6.00 -27.54
N VAL A 362 -17.14 -5.09 -27.26
CA VAL A 362 -17.44 -3.77 -26.73
C VAL A 362 -18.33 -2.97 -27.67
N ALA A 363 -18.02 -2.93 -28.99
CA ALA A 363 -18.82 -2.24 -29.99
C ALA A 363 -20.25 -2.77 -30.07
N HIS A 364 -20.42 -4.09 -30.01
CA HIS A 364 -21.73 -4.73 -29.97
C HIS A 364 -22.53 -4.33 -28.72
N ASP A 365 -21.93 -4.35 -27.54
CA ASP A 365 -22.61 -4.03 -26.30
C ASP A 365 -22.95 -2.53 -26.15
N PHE A 366 -22.23 -1.65 -26.85
CA PHE A 366 -22.59 -0.22 -26.95
C PHE A 366 -23.90 0.03 -27.69
N LEU A 367 -24.31 -0.87 -28.58
CA LEU A 367 -25.58 -0.81 -29.32
C LEU A 367 -26.75 -1.41 -28.54
N SER A 368 -26.49 -1.95 -27.35
CA SER A 368 -27.50 -2.59 -26.52
C SER A 368 -28.46 -1.55 -25.90
N GLU A 369 -29.74 -1.88 -25.82
CA GLU A 369 -30.74 -1.11 -25.07
C GLU A 369 -30.55 -1.26 -23.53
N ASP A 370 -29.76 -2.23 -23.08
CA ASP A 370 -29.44 -2.46 -21.67
C ASP A 370 -28.36 -1.49 -21.17
N GLU A 371 -28.75 -0.48 -20.41
CA GLU A 371 -27.83 0.51 -19.83
C GLU A 371 -26.71 -0.11 -19.00
N LYS A 372 -26.94 -1.29 -18.36
CA LYS A 372 -25.90 -1.98 -17.60
C LYS A 372 -24.82 -2.54 -18.52
N LYS A 373 -25.20 -3.10 -19.67
CA LYS A 373 -24.26 -3.58 -20.68
C LYS A 373 -23.45 -2.42 -21.26
N VAL A 374 -24.11 -1.33 -21.64
CA VAL A 374 -23.44 -0.12 -22.14
C VAL A 374 -22.45 0.42 -21.12
N LYS A 375 -22.84 0.51 -19.85
CA LYS A 375 -21.93 0.97 -18.78
C LYS A 375 -20.73 0.03 -18.59
N GLN A 376 -20.95 -1.28 -18.66
CA GLN A 376 -19.90 -2.27 -18.57
C GLN A 376 -18.96 -2.19 -19.78
N ALA A 377 -19.49 -2.07 -20.99
CA ALA A 377 -18.74 -1.91 -22.22
C ALA A 377 -17.82 -0.68 -22.17
N LYS A 378 -18.35 0.47 -21.73
CA LYS A 378 -17.55 1.70 -21.50
C LYS A 378 -16.35 1.45 -20.59
N LYS A 379 -16.56 0.76 -19.47
CA LYS A 379 -15.50 0.45 -18.52
C LYS A 379 -14.45 -0.50 -19.11
N VAL A 380 -14.91 -1.55 -19.80
CA VAL A 380 -14.02 -2.53 -20.45
C VAL A 380 -13.18 -1.85 -21.52
N MET A 381 -13.77 -1.01 -22.35
CA MET A 381 -13.07 -0.26 -23.39
C MET A 381 -11.96 0.62 -22.82
N ILE A 382 -12.30 1.48 -21.86
CA ILE A 382 -11.32 2.39 -21.24
C ILE A 382 -10.17 1.59 -20.60
N ASN A 383 -10.49 0.54 -19.84
CA ASN A 383 -9.45 -0.29 -19.22
C ASN A 383 -8.55 -0.99 -20.27
N SER A 384 -9.12 -1.43 -21.39
CA SER A 384 -8.35 -2.11 -22.45
C SER A 384 -7.41 -1.14 -23.17
N ILE A 385 -7.90 0.06 -23.47
CA ILE A 385 -7.08 1.14 -24.04
C ILE A 385 -5.96 1.52 -23.07
N ASP A 386 -6.28 1.71 -21.80
CA ASP A 386 -5.30 2.03 -20.75
C ASP A 386 -4.22 0.95 -20.68
N HIS A 387 -4.62 -0.31 -20.53
CA HIS A 387 -3.68 -1.42 -20.41
C HIS A 387 -2.72 -1.49 -21.61
N TYR A 388 -3.25 -1.30 -22.82
CA TYR A 388 -2.44 -1.34 -24.04
C TYR A 388 -1.50 -0.12 -24.14
N CYS A 389 -2.05 1.08 -24.02
CA CYS A 389 -1.29 2.32 -24.20
C CYS A 389 -0.22 2.51 -23.10
N LEU A 390 -0.55 2.28 -21.84
CA LEU A 390 0.41 2.40 -20.74
C LEU A 390 1.58 1.44 -20.89
N LYS A 391 1.30 0.19 -21.30
CA LYS A 391 2.35 -0.81 -21.57
C LYS A 391 3.23 -0.41 -22.74
N LEU A 392 2.64 0.03 -23.87
CA LEU A 392 3.35 0.41 -25.06
C LEU A 392 4.23 1.64 -24.85
N LEU A 393 3.70 2.64 -24.16
CA LEU A 393 4.41 3.89 -23.84
C LEU A 393 5.37 3.72 -22.67
N LYS A 394 5.47 2.51 -22.07
CA LYS A 394 6.29 2.21 -20.88
C LYS A 394 5.97 3.13 -19.70
N ILE A 395 4.75 3.61 -19.65
CA ILE A 395 4.27 4.39 -18.51
C ILE A 395 4.13 3.43 -17.34
N LYS A 396 4.91 3.66 -16.28
CA LYS A 396 4.81 2.86 -15.07
C LYS A 396 3.48 3.21 -14.40
N ASP A 397 2.56 2.27 -14.46
CA ASP A 397 1.41 2.29 -13.56
C ASP A 397 1.94 1.98 -12.15
N ALA A 398 1.78 2.94 -11.27
CA ALA A 398 2.19 2.80 -9.87
C ALA A 398 1.21 1.88 -9.13
#